data_d0b298e9605268aa6c33aa8764639015
#
_entry.id   d0b298e9605268aa6c33aa8764639015
#
_cell.length_a   1.000
_cell.length_b   1.000
_cell.length_c   1.000
_cell.angle_alpha   90.00
_cell.angle_beta   90.00
_cell.angle_gamma   90.00
#
_symmetry.space_group_name_H-M   'P 1'
#
loop_
_entity.id
_entity.type
_entity.pdbx_description
1 polymer ?
#
loop_
_entity_poly.entity_id
_entity_poly.type
_entity_poly.pdbx_seq_one_letter_code
_entity_poly.pdbx_strand_id
1 'polypeptide(L)'
;KFIQLLREYDLEKPVAIVSASKPEAPKVLWFSCLNALEISVLMDKSEFGIFPASTVAIEACARQLPFVAGYYIDNQKCLYEGLKKNALALCVGNLATTKEEQLKQAIRDMAREEVRNSIILAQRTQLDRQTKDRFVDIFKEIWN
;
A
#
# COMPACT_ATOMS: atom_id res chain seq x y z
N LYS A 1 15.08 -5.30 -7.16
CA LYS A 1 13.97 -5.89 -7.91
C LYS A 1 12.99 -4.81 -8.36
N PHE A 2 12.29 -4.08 -7.46
CA PHE A 2 11.38 -2.98 -7.82
C PHE A 2 12.06 -1.85 -8.59
N ILE A 3 13.25 -1.42 -8.17
CA ILE A 3 14.02 -0.37 -8.83
C ILE A 3 14.39 -0.78 -10.27
N GLN A 4 14.68 -2.06 -10.49
CA GLN A 4 15.00 -2.60 -11.81
C GLN A 4 13.75 -2.58 -12.71
N LEU A 5 12.59 -2.93 -12.18
CA LEU A 5 11.30 -2.79 -12.86
C LEU A 5 11.02 -1.35 -13.28
N LEU A 6 11.28 -0.38 -12.39
CA LEU A 6 11.07 1.04 -12.68
C LEU A 6 11.98 1.60 -13.78
N ARG A 7 13.15 1.00 -14.00
CA ARG A 7 14.05 1.37 -15.12
C ARG A 7 13.50 0.93 -16.48
N GLU A 8 12.77 -0.18 -16.51
CA GLU A 8 12.21 -0.77 -17.74
C GLU A 8 10.86 -0.16 -18.12
N TYR A 9 10.16 0.46 -17.16
CA TYR A 9 8.93 1.18 -17.41
C TYR A 9 9.22 2.65 -17.68
N ASP A 10 8.90 3.10 -18.89
CA ASP A 10 8.79 4.54 -19.18
C ASP A 10 7.52 5.07 -18.52
N LEU A 11 7.63 5.31 -17.21
CA LEU A 11 6.55 5.88 -16.44
C LEU A 11 6.42 7.36 -16.82
N GLU A 12 5.30 7.70 -17.42
CA GLU A 12 4.96 9.10 -17.72
C GLU A 12 4.91 9.95 -16.44
N LYS A 13 4.59 9.32 -15.31
CA LYS A 13 4.45 9.97 -13.99
C LYS A 13 5.66 9.70 -13.09
N PRO A 14 6.04 10.66 -12.24
CA PRO A 14 7.15 10.49 -11.32
C PRO A 14 6.84 9.41 -10.28
N VAL A 15 7.88 8.65 -9.90
CA VAL A 15 7.81 7.63 -8.85
C VAL A 15 8.47 8.18 -7.59
N ALA A 16 7.74 8.17 -6.48
CA ALA A 16 8.30 8.46 -5.17
C ALA A 16 8.79 7.18 -4.50
N ILE A 17 10.01 7.19 -3.98
CA ILE A 17 10.60 6.06 -3.24
C ILE A 17 11.01 6.55 -1.85
N VAL A 18 10.52 5.86 -0.83
CA VAL A 18 10.95 6.06 0.56
C VAL A 18 11.83 4.86 0.94
N SER A 19 13.12 5.11 1.14
CA SER A 19 14.09 4.05 1.46
C SER A 19 15.35 4.62 2.10
N ALA A 20 16.04 3.81 2.91
CA ALA A 20 17.28 4.22 3.58
C ALA A 20 18.41 4.58 2.60
N SER A 21 18.44 3.96 1.41
CA SER A 21 19.45 4.20 0.38
C SER A 21 18.81 4.80 -0.87
N LYS A 22 19.47 5.81 -1.45
CA LYS A 22 19.02 6.41 -2.71
C LYS A 22 19.11 5.38 -3.84
N PRO A 23 17.99 5.12 -4.56
CA PRO A 23 18.02 4.20 -5.69
C PRO A 23 18.69 4.84 -6.91
N GLU A 24 19.45 4.05 -7.64
CA GLU A 24 19.99 4.44 -8.95
C GLU A 24 18.93 4.24 -10.04
N ALA A 25 17.95 5.11 -10.10
CA ALA A 25 16.90 5.08 -11.13
C ALA A 25 16.59 6.50 -11.62
N PRO A 26 16.36 6.69 -12.94
CA PRO A 26 15.96 7.98 -13.48
C PRO A 26 14.54 8.36 -13.05
N LYS A 27 14.23 9.64 -13.03
CA LYS A 27 12.88 10.19 -12.76
C LYS A 27 12.27 9.73 -11.42
N VAL A 28 13.11 9.50 -10.39
CA VAL A 28 12.67 9.10 -9.06
C VAL A 28 12.78 10.25 -8.08
N LEU A 29 11.72 10.53 -7.34
CA LEU A 29 11.70 11.37 -6.16
C LEU A 29 12.09 10.50 -4.96
N TRP A 30 13.28 10.69 -4.41
CA TRP A 30 13.75 9.90 -3.30
C TRP A 30 13.67 10.64 -1.97
N PHE A 31 13.21 9.91 -0.96
CA PHE A 31 13.12 10.36 0.43
C PHE A 31 13.82 9.34 1.32
N SER A 32 14.80 9.79 2.12
CA SER A 32 15.53 8.90 3.05
C SER A 32 14.71 8.54 4.28
N CYS A 33 13.89 9.47 4.74
CA CYS A 33 12.99 9.33 5.87
C CYS A 33 11.84 10.33 5.71
N LEU A 34 10.65 9.92 6.08
CA LEU A 34 9.47 10.77 6.16
C LEU A 34 8.78 10.55 7.50
N ASN A 35 8.30 11.62 8.12
CA ASN A 35 7.42 11.52 9.28
C ASN A 35 5.99 11.13 8.85
N ALA A 36 5.12 10.85 9.82
CA ALA A 36 3.76 10.38 9.54
C ALA A 36 2.93 11.38 8.70
N LEU A 37 3.11 12.69 8.92
CA LEU A 37 2.40 13.72 8.15
C LEU A 37 2.91 13.77 6.71
N GLU A 38 4.22 13.70 6.49
CA GLU A 38 4.83 13.71 5.17
C GLU A 38 4.44 12.46 4.35
N ILE A 39 4.43 11.27 4.99
CA ILE A 39 3.93 10.03 4.36
C ILE A 39 2.46 10.19 3.98
N SER A 40 1.65 10.74 4.85
CA SER A 40 0.23 11.01 4.63
C SER A 40 0.01 11.91 3.41
N VAL A 41 0.75 13.02 3.31
CA VAL A 41 0.70 13.93 2.16
C VAL A 41 1.18 13.25 0.87
N LEU A 42 2.21 12.41 0.96
CA LEU A 42 2.69 11.65 -0.19
C LEU A 42 1.64 10.65 -0.68
N MET A 43 0.96 9.95 0.24
CA MET A 43 -0.15 9.04 -0.09
C MET A 43 -1.30 9.78 -0.78
N ASP A 44 -1.69 10.95 -0.29
CA ASP A 44 -2.78 11.75 -0.88
C ASP A 44 -2.49 12.24 -2.30
N LYS A 45 -1.21 12.38 -2.64
CA LYS A 45 -0.75 12.81 -3.98
C LYS A 45 -0.43 11.64 -4.91
N SER A 46 -0.49 10.41 -4.43
CA SER A 46 -0.15 9.22 -5.20
C SER A 46 -1.39 8.59 -5.84
N GLU A 47 -1.26 8.09 -7.05
CA GLU A 47 -2.34 7.32 -7.69
C GLU A 47 -2.47 5.91 -7.12
N PHE A 48 -1.35 5.29 -6.80
CA PHE A 48 -1.29 4.01 -6.11
C PHE A 48 0.06 3.83 -5.42
N GLY A 49 0.15 2.87 -4.51
CA GLY A 49 1.37 2.52 -3.81
C GLY A 49 1.81 1.07 -4.02
N ILE A 50 3.03 0.74 -3.60
CA ILE A 50 3.57 -0.62 -3.55
C ILE A 50 4.32 -0.76 -2.24
N PHE A 51 3.86 -1.60 -1.32
CA PHE A 51 4.51 -1.81 -0.03
C PHE A 51 4.20 -3.17 0.61
N PRO A 52 4.98 -3.59 1.60
CA PRO A 52 4.66 -4.80 2.35
C PRO A 52 3.38 -4.61 3.18
N ALA A 53 2.72 -5.72 3.51
CA ALA A 53 1.58 -5.75 4.43
C ALA A 53 2.06 -5.45 5.86
N SER A 54 2.11 -4.18 6.20
CA SER A 54 2.55 -3.62 7.48
C SER A 54 1.61 -2.49 7.90
N THR A 55 1.92 -1.75 8.96
CA THR A 55 1.13 -0.58 9.41
C THR A 55 0.90 0.44 8.31
N VAL A 56 1.89 0.66 7.43
CA VAL A 56 1.74 1.53 6.24
C VAL A 56 0.60 1.09 5.33
N ALA A 57 0.34 -0.22 5.21
CA ALA A 57 -0.80 -0.71 4.42
C ALA A 57 -2.15 -0.33 5.05
N ILE A 58 -2.26 -0.32 6.38
CA ILE A 58 -3.46 0.15 7.08
C ILE A 58 -3.66 1.66 6.89
N GLU A 59 -2.58 2.43 6.99
CA GLU A 59 -2.61 3.88 6.74
C GLU A 59 -3.05 4.19 5.30
N ALA A 60 -2.54 3.43 4.31
CA ALA A 60 -2.94 3.55 2.92
C ALA A 60 -4.44 3.22 2.72
N CYS A 61 -4.95 2.16 3.35
CA CYS A 61 -6.38 1.85 3.34
C CYS A 61 -7.22 3.00 3.94
N ALA A 62 -6.78 3.56 5.08
CA ALA A 62 -7.47 4.67 5.72
C ALA A 62 -7.47 5.95 4.85
N ARG A 63 -6.48 6.11 4.00
CA ARG A 63 -6.36 7.20 3.01
C ARG A 63 -7.07 6.89 1.69
N GLN A 64 -7.59 5.67 1.52
CA GLN A 64 -8.19 5.21 0.27
C GLN A 64 -7.18 5.24 -0.89
N LEU A 65 -5.91 4.99 -0.59
CA LEU A 65 -4.88 4.80 -1.60
C LEU A 65 -4.91 3.35 -2.07
N PRO A 66 -5.21 3.06 -3.34
CA PRO A 66 -5.07 1.71 -3.87
C PRO A 66 -3.60 1.30 -3.90
N PHE A 67 -3.31 0.03 -3.65
CA PHE A 67 -1.90 -0.41 -3.62
C PHE A 67 -1.73 -1.89 -3.96
N VAL A 68 -0.49 -2.22 -4.37
CA VAL A 68 0.00 -3.59 -4.49
C VAL A 68 0.61 -3.98 -3.15
N ALA A 69 0.13 -5.08 -2.57
CA ALA A 69 0.61 -5.62 -1.31
C ALA A 69 1.35 -6.95 -1.48
N GLY A 70 2.41 -7.11 -0.70
CA GLY A 70 3.06 -8.40 -0.51
C GLY A 70 3.57 -8.53 0.92
N TYR A 71 4.36 -9.55 1.19
CA TYR A 71 5.02 -9.72 2.49
C TYR A 71 6.46 -10.22 2.31
N TYR A 72 7.31 -9.99 3.31
CA TYR A 72 8.69 -10.49 3.37
C TYR A 72 8.87 -11.52 4.48
N ILE A 73 8.16 -11.35 5.60
CA ILE A 73 8.34 -12.08 6.85
C ILE A 73 7.00 -12.59 7.37
N ASP A 74 7.04 -13.61 8.21
CA ASP A 74 5.84 -14.35 8.62
C ASP A 74 4.84 -13.51 9.41
N ASN A 75 5.29 -12.57 10.22
CA ASN A 75 4.40 -11.67 10.98
C ASN A 75 3.55 -10.75 10.09
N GLN A 76 3.90 -10.57 8.81
CA GLN A 76 3.12 -9.81 7.84
C GLN A 76 2.01 -10.64 7.17
N LYS A 77 2.07 -11.98 7.26
CA LYS A 77 1.12 -12.86 6.58
C LYS A 77 -0.32 -12.67 7.03
N CYS A 78 -0.55 -12.48 8.33
CA CYS A 78 -1.91 -12.30 8.85
C CYS A 78 -2.57 -11.06 8.23
N LEU A 79 -1.88 -9.93 8.22
CA LEU A 79 -2.37 -8.71 7.59
C LEU A 79 -2.52 -8.89 6.07
N TYR A 80 -1.54 -9.53 5.42
CA TYR A 80 -1.60 -9.83 3.98
C TYR A 80 -2.85 -10.63 3.60
N GLU A 81 -3.17 -11.69 4.34
CA GLU A 81 -4.37 -12.50 4.10
C GLU A 81 -5.66 -11.70 4.36
N GLY A 82 -5.65 -10.83 5.37
CA GLY A 82 -6.75 -9.89 5.62
C GLY A 82 -6.98 -8.93 4.44
N LEU A 83 -5.93 -8.32 3.92
CA LEU A 83 -5.99 -7.44 2.75
C LEU A 83 -6.53 -8.18 1.52
N LYS A 84 -6.03 -9.40 1.27
CA LYS A 84 -6.43 -10.25 0.15
C LYS A 84 -7.89 -10.67 0.25
N LYS A 85 -8.33 -11.19 1.42
CA LYS A 85 -9.68 -11.67 1.66
C LYS A 85 -10.74 -10.58 1.44
N ASN A 86 -10.42 -9.34 1.82
CA ASN A 86 -11.33 -8.21 1.74
C ASN A 86 -11.11 -7.34 0.49
N ALA A 87 -10.29 -7.77 -0.47
CA ALA A 87 -9.96 -7.04 -1.69
C ALA A 87 -9.47 -5.59 -1.46
N LEU A 88 -8.76 -5.34 -0.35
CA LEU A 88 -8.27 -4.01 0.05
C LEU A 88 -7.01 -3.59 -0.70
N ALA A 89 -6.36 -4.54 -1.38
CA ALA A 89 -5.16 -4.34 -2.17
C ALA A 89 -5.03 -5.41 -3.25
N LEU A 90 -4.21 -5.17 -4.26
CA LEU A 90 -3.78 -6.17 -5.21
C LEU A 90 -2.62 -6.97 -4.61
N CYS A 91 -2.85 -8.23 -4.27
CA CYS A 91 -1.95 -9.06 -3.49
C CYS A 91 -1.06 -9.96 -4.36
N VAL A 92 0.28 -9.85 -4.21
CA VAL A 92 1.28 -10.54 -5.07
C VAL A 92 2.10 -11.60 -4.34
N GLY A 93 1.80 -11.92 -3.09
CA GLY A 93 2.48 -12.96 -2.32
C GLY A 93 3.78 -12.49 -1.66
N ASN A 94 4.73 -13.40 -1.51
CA ASN A 94 6.03 -13.11 -0.90
C ASN A 94 6.91 -12.30 -1.85
N LEU A 95 7.20 -11.04 -1.49
CA LEU A 95 7.97 -10.10 -2.31
C LEU A 95 9.42 -10.54 -2.58
N ALA A 96 9.99 -11.40 -1.72
CA ALA A 96 11.33 -11.95 -1.94
C ALA A 96 11.35 -12.96 -3.11
N THR A 97 10.29 -13.75 -3.27
CA THR A 97 10.20 -14.85 -4.25
C THR A 97 9.27 -14.57 -5.43
N THR A 98 8.39 -13.58 -5.32
CA THR A 98 7.46 -13.18 -6.40
C THR A 98 8.22 -12.96 -7.72
N LYS A 99 7.70 -13.54 -8.79
CA LYS A 99 8.29 -13.42 -10.13
C LYS A 99 8.13 -11.97 -10.64
N GLU A 100 9.10 -11.54 -11.42
CA GLU A 100 9.12 -10.19 -11.99
C GLU A 100 7.89 -9.91 -12.85
N GLU A 101 7.49 -10.87 -13.69
CA GLU A 101 6.29 -10.76 -14.52
C GLU A 101 4.99 -10.57 -13.71
N GLN A 102 4.91 -11.19 -12.55
CA GLN A 102 3.76 -11.01 -11.65
C GLN A 102 3.69 -9.58 -11.10
N LEU A 103 4.85 -8.99 -10.76
CA LEU A 103 4.92 -7.59 -10.33
C LEU A 103 4.63 -6.62 -11.47
N LYS A 104 5.15 -6.90 -12.68
CA LYS A 104 4.83 -6.12 -13.89
C LYS A 104 3.34 -6.15 -14.18
N GLN A 105 2.72 -7.32 -14.08
CA GLN A 105 1.28 -7.46 -14.27
C GLN A 105 0.49 -6.66 -13.22
N ALA A 106 0.89 -6.74 -11.95
CA ALA A 106 0.24 -5.98 -10.88
C ALA A 106 0.32 -4.46 -11.10
N ILE A 107 1.46 -3.95 -11.59
CA ILE A 107 1.62 -2.53 -11.94
C ILE A 107 0.73 -2.15 -13.12
N ARG A 108 0.67 -2.99 -14.17
CA ARG A 108 -0.24 -2.78 -15.31
C ARG A 108 -1.71 -2.76 -14.88
N ASP A 109 -2.08 -3.66 -13.97
CA ASP A 109 -3.43 -3.70 -13.42
C ASP A 109 -3.75 -2.44 -12.61
N MET A 110 -2.80 -1.95 -11.81
CA MET A 110 -2.96 -0.70 -11.06
C MET A 110 -2.97 0.56 -11.94
N ALA A 111 -2.46 0.50 -13.16
CA ALA A 111 -2.60 1.59 -14.13
C ALA A 111 -4.06 1.77 -14.60
N ARG A 112 -4.88 0.72 -14.54
CA ARG A 112 -6.30 0.77 -14.91
C ARG A 112 -7.14 1.41 -13.80
N GLU A 113 -7.91 2.41 -14.16
CA GLU A 113 -8.74 3.17 -13.21
C GLU A 113 -9.81 2.29 -12.56
N GLU A 114 -10.41 1.36 -13.29
CA GLU A 114 -11.44 0.45 -12.78
C GLU A 114 -10.90 -0.42 -11.64
N VAL A 115 -9.65 -0.88 -11.75
CA VAL A 115 -8.98 -1.68 -10.69
C VAL A 115 -8.77 -0.83 -9.45
N ARG A 116 -8.26 0.38 -9.61
CA ARG A 116 -8.07 1.31 -8.49
C ARG A 116 -9.40 1.63 -7.80
N ASN A 117 -10.43 1.95 -8.57
CA ASN A 117 -11.75 2.29 -8.04
C ASN A 117 -12.40 1.13 -7.28
N SER A 118 -12.22 -0.12 -7.74
CA SER A 118 -12.72 -1.30 -7.02
C SER A 118 -12.06 -1.47 -5.65
N ILE A 119 -10.74 -1.26 -5.57
CA ILE A 119 -9.98 -1.31 -4.31
C ILE A 119 -10.41 -0.18 -3.38
N ILE A 120 -10.53 1.04 -3.89
CA ILE A 120 -10.99 2.20 -3.10
C ILE A 120 -12.38 1.94 -2.51
N LEU A 121 -13.30 1.38 -3.29
CA LEU A 121 -14.64 1.03 -2.81
C LEU A 121 -14.59 0.00 -1.69
N ALA A 122 -13.78 -1.05 -1.84
CA ALA A 122 -13.58 -2.06 -0.80
C ALA A 122 -12.98 -1.44 0.49
N GLN A 123 -11.97 -0.57 0.36
CA GLN A 123 -11.37 0.15 1.49
C GLN A 123 -12.39 1.02 2.21
N ARG A 124 -13.24 1.78 1.50
CA ARG A 124 -14.31 2.60 2.08
C ARG A 124 -15.34 1.78 2.84
N THR A 125 -15.69 0.62 2.31
CA THR A 125 -16.70 -0.26 2.92
C THR A 125 -16.19 -0.93 4.19
N GLN A 126 -14.90 -1.32 4.22
CA GLN A 126 -14.30 -2.05 5.34
C GLN A 126 -13.73 -1.16 6.45
N LEU A 127 -13.35 0.07 6.14
CA LEU A 127 -12.70 1.02 7.05
C LEU A 127 -13.58 2.26 7.23
N ASP A 128 -14.50 2.17 8.17
CA ASP A 128 -15.50 3.21 8.45
C ASP A 128 -15.01 4.39 9.31
N ARG A 129 -13.73 4.37 9.72
CA ARG A 129 -13.09 5.38 10.58
C ARG A 129 -13.71 5.55 11.98
N GLN A 130 -14.55 4.60 12.43
CA GLN A 130 -15.22 4.65 13.74
C GLN A 130 -14.47 3.88 14.84
N THR A 131 -13.22 3.51 14.61
CA THR A 131 -12.40 2.74 15.56
C THR A 131 -12.34 3.41 16.94
N LYS A 132 -12.16 4.73 16.98
CA LYS A 132 -12.13 5.50 18.24
C LYS A 132 -13.42 5.33 19.03
N ASP A 133 -14.56 5.49 18.38
CA ASP A 133 -15.87 5.45 19.02
C ASP A 133 -16.16 4.03 19.56
N ARG A 134 -15.80 3.00 18.79
CA ARG A 134 -15.89 1.61 19.25
C ARG A 134 -15.03 1.33 20.48
N PHE A 135 -13.80 1.83 20.54
CA PHE A 135 -12.99 1.70 21.74
C PHE A 135 -13.61 2.40 22.94
N VAL A 136 -14.13 3.62 22.77
CA VAL A 136 -14.81 4.36 23.84
C VAL A 136 -16.02 3.56 24.35
N ASP A 137 -16.82 2.98 23.47
CA ASP A 137 -17.99 2.20 23.85
C ASP A 137 -17.61 0.91 24.60
N ILE A 138 -16.60 0.17 24.13
CA ILE A 138 -16.05 -1.01 24.84
C ILE A 138 -15.58 -0.62 26.25
N PHE A 139 -14.84 0.49 26.39
CA PHE A 139 -14.36 0.94 27.70
C PHE A 139 -15.52 1.33 28.62
N LYS A 140 -16.58 1.96 28.13
CA LYS A 140 -17.78 2.25 28.92
C LYS A 140 -18.48 0.97 29.40
N GLU A 141 -18.58 -0.06 28.54
CA GLU A 141 -19.18 -1.34 28.91
C GLU A 141 -18.38 -2.08 30.00
N ILE A 142 -17.04 -2.00 29.97
CA ILE A 142 -16.17 -2.67 30.94
C ILE A 142 -16.17 -1.91 32.28
N TRP A 143 -16.42 -0.60 32.29
CA TRP A 143 -16.29 0.26 33.49
C TRP A 143 -17.61 0.47 34.23
N ASN A 144 -18.73 0.07 33.69
CA ASN A 144 -20.06 0.04 34.35
C ASN A 144 -20.34 -1.33 34.94
#